data_aa9947908c77370d2f8d0212ae4afab7
#
_entry.id   aa9947908c77370d2f8d0212ae4afab7
#
_cell.length_a   1.000
_cell.length_b   1.000
_cell.length_c   1.000
_cell.angle_alpha   90.00
_cell.angle_beta   90.00
_cell.angle_gamma   90.00
#
_symmetry.space_group_name_H-M   'P 1'
#
loop_
_entity.id
_entity.type
_entity.pdbx_description
1 polymer ?
#
loop_
_entity_poly.entity_id
_entity_poly.type
_entity_poly.pdbx_seq_one_letter_code
_entity_poly.pdbx_strand_id
1 'polypeptide(L)'
;NYCLFCPIWDHLCGTAHPTSQALHREVTDRARARRPTDVVFLAHGHDVPSMVTHVPFVSPFLCSVTHATGWVATLLWPLCYVWARLAQLLLPATVMQRYQYRGTQAATWCLPVAARFYLNKGERPAIQRKLEAAVDAAERAGVRYVGLAALNKAEWLNGGGEAVRARCEARGYAVKIVHGNALTAAAVLETVRRKTLPEDTVCVTGATAKIGRALAIALARRGHEVVCLTTAPDRFADLVRQAGAAGARLRRAHTYDDAAALRPDVWLLGKLAFESTIHRAVRDDALVVDYAVPHLVPRPSARYAYVNGAALVYDAKDTDLTFCHDVQGTVPACLAAAIVHARDDLGAHETGPIDVDALDGWWARAERHGFRLNPGAAVRCA
;
A
#
# COMPACT_ATOMS: atom_id res chain seq x y z
N ASN A 1 -17.86 -30.55 5.23
CA ASN A 1 -18.47 -29.79 4.12
C ASN A 1 -17.48 -29.70 2.97
N TYR A 2 -17.88 -30.13 1.78
CA TYR A 2 -17.04 -30.12 0.59
C TYR A 2 -17.50 -29.09 -0.43
N CYS A 3 -18.74 -28.58 -0.32
CA CYS A 3 -19.25 -27.55 -1.22
C CYS A 3 -19.05 -26.15 -0.65
N LEU A 4 -18.22 -25.36 -1.32
CA LEU A 4 -17.89 -23.99 -0.91
C LEU A 4 -18.98 -22.95 -1.22
N PHE A 5 -19.90 -23.28 -2.14
CA PHE A 5 -20.83 -22.29 -2.69
C PHE A 5 -22.30 -22.56 -2.37
N CYS A 6 -22.67 -23.81 -2.17
CA CYS A 6 -24.06 -24.17 -1.93
C CYS A 6 -24.14 -25.35 -0.94
N PRO A 7 -24.52 -25.13 0.31
CA PRO A 7 -24.61 -26.19 1.33
C PRO A 7 -25.66 -27.23 1.01
N ILE A 8 -26.57 -27.01 0.05
CA ILE A 8 -27.59 -27.96 -0.36
C ILE A 8 -26.97 -29.29 -0.81
N TRP A 9 -25.85 -29.26 -1.54
CA TRP A 9 -25.16 -30.45 -1.99
C TRP A 9 -24.53 -31.23 -0.83
N ASP A 10 -24.01 -30.55 0.18
CA ASP A 10 -23.50 -31.20 1.38
C ASP A 10 -24.62 -31.93 2.14
N HIS A 11 -25.82 -31.34 2.19
CA HIS A 11 -26.96 -31.98 2.81
C HIS A 11 -27.49 -33.15 1.97
N LEU A 12 -27.63 -33.00 0.66
CA LEU A 12 -28.06 -34.06 -0.25
C LEU A 12 -27.12 -35.25 -0.29
N CYS A 13 -25.81 -35.01 -0.23
CA CYS A 13 -24.78 -36.05 -0.23
C CYS A 13 -24.39 -36.55 1.16
N GLY A 14 -25.02 -36.09 2.23
CA GLY A 14 -24.69 -36.48 3.59
C GLY A 14 -23.29 -36.05 4.08
N THR A 15 -22.69 -35.08 3.45
CA THR A 15 -21.35 -34.55 3.78
C THR A 15 -21.37 -33.30 4.65
N ALA A 16 -22.57 -32.86 5.06
CA ALA A 16 -22.71 -31.71 5.96
C ALA A 16 -22.13 -32.04 7.34
N HIS A 17 -21.19 -31.20 7.80
CA HIS A 17 -20.61 -31.41 9.13
C HIS A 17 -21.66 -31.10 10.21
N PRO A 18 -21.86 -31.97 11.22
CA PRO A 18 -22.94 -31.84 12.20
C PRO A 18 -22.89 -30.54 13.02
N THR A 19 -21.70 -29.93 13.18
CA THR A 19 -21.54 -28.69 13.93
C THR A 19 -21.52 -27.43 13.02
N SER A 20 -21.75 -27.55 11.70
CA SER A 20 -21.67 -26.41 10.77
C SER A 20 -22.58 -25.26 11.18
N GLN A 21 -23.80 -25.53 11.59
CA GLN A 21 -24.75 -24.50 12.03
C GLN A 21 -24.32 -23.84 13.33
N ALA A 22 -23.80 -24.61 14.29
CA ALA A 22 -23.31 -24.08 15.55
C ALA A 22 -22.08 -23.16 15.32
N LEU A 23 -21.12 -23.62 14.53
CA LEU A 23 -19.95 -22.82 14.09
C LEU A 23 -20.38 -21.55 13.36
N HIS A 24 -21.34 -21.64 12.44
CA HIS A 24 -21.85 -20.46 11.73
C HIS A 24 -22.49 -19.45 12.69
N ARG A 25 -23.31 -19.91 13.65
CA ARG A 25 -23.87 -19.05 14.69
C ARG A 25 -22.76 -18.40 15.52
N GLU A 26 -21.83 -19.19 16.03
CA GLU A 26 -20.71 -18.71 16.84
C GLU A 26 -19.90 -17.64 16.10
N VAL A 27 -19.54 -17.87 14.82
CA VAL A 27 -18.84 -16.89 13.98
C VAL A 27 -19.69 -15.64 13.76
N THR A 28 -21.00 -15.80 13.53
CA THR A 28 -21.94 -14.69 13.34
C THR A 28 -22.10 -13.87 14.63
N ASP A 29 -22.22 -14.53 15.77
CA ASP A 29 -22.35 -13.85 17.06
C ASP A 29 -21.07 -13.16 17.48
N ARG A 30 -19.90 -13.76 17.24
CA ARG A 30 -18.61 -13.11 17.38
C ARG A 30 -18.49 -11.89 16.46
N ALA A 31 -18.97 -11.97 15.22
CA ALA A 31 -18.97 -10.85 14.29
C ALA A 31 -19.91 -9.71 14.73
N ARG A 32 -21.05 -10.03 15.34
CA ARG A 32 -22.00 -9.06 15.93
C ARG A 32 -21.48 -8.42 17.21
N ALA A 33 -20.78 -9.19 18.05
CA ALA A 33 -20.18 -8.71 19.30
C ALA A 33 -18.87 -7.93 19.09
N ARG A 34 -18.38 -7.80 17.84
CA ARG A 34 -17.16 -7.05 17.54
C ARG A 34 -17.31 -5.59 17.93
N ARG A 35 -16.25 -5.08 18.56
CA ARG A 35 -16.11 -3.64 18.84
C ARG A 35 -16.25 -2.81 17.56
N PRO A 36 -16.65 -1.54 17.64
CA PRO A 36 -16.61 -0.63 16.50
C PRO A 36 -15.25 -0.68 15.81
N THR A 37 -15.23 -0.53 14.50
CA THR A 37 -13.99 -0.50 13.73
C THR A 37 -13.25 0.81 14.00
N ASP A 38 -12.02 0.73 14.52
CA ASP A 38 -11.19 1.91 14.79
C ASP A 38 -10.58 2.47 13.50
N VAL A 39 -10.15 1.56 12.61
CA VAL A 39 -9.41 1.89 11.40
C VAL A 39 -10.08 1.27 10.17
N VAL A 40 -10.34 2.06 9.15
CA VAL A 40 -10.68 1.59 7.81
C VAL A 40 -9.52 1.89 6.86
N PHE A 41 -9.02 0.86 6.20
CA PHE A 41 -8.05 1.01 5.13
C PHE A 41 -8.79 0.98 3.78
N LEU A 42 -8.84 2.13 3.12
CA LEU A 42 -9.63 2.30 1.91
C LEU A 42 -8.78 1.98 0.68
N ALA A 43 -8.98 0.79 0.13
CA ALA A 43 -8.34 0.26 -1.06
C ALA A 43 -9.20 0.49 -2.32
N HIS A 44 -8.71 0.04 -3.46
CA HIS A 44 -9.43 -0.03 -4.73
C HIS A 44 -9.07 -1.33 -5.47
N GLY A 45 -9.84 -1.71 -6.48
CA GLY A 45 -9.54 -2.89 -7.29
C GLY A 45 -8.19 -2.77 -8.00
N HIS A 46 -7.39 -3.85 -7.95
CA HIS A 46 -6.06 -3.87 -8.56
C HIS A 46 -6.14 -3.75 -10.09
N ASP A 47 -6.98 -4.59 -10.70
CA ASP A 47 -7.22 -4.62 -12.15
C ASP A 47 -8.70 -4.86 -12.46
N VAL A 48 -9.04 -4.95 -13.74
CA VAL A 48 -10.43 -5.20 -14.17
C VAL A 48 -10.91 -6.59 -13.75
N PRO A 49 -10.15 -7.67 -13.92
CA PRO A 49 -10.56 -9.00 -13.42
C PRO A 49 -10.78 -9.05 -11.91
N SER A 50 -9.99 -8.36 -11.12
CA SER A 50 -10.18 -8.35 -9.65
C SER A 50 -11.52 -7.74 -9.21
N MET A 51 -12.19 -6.98 -10.10
CA MET A 51 -13.51 -6.42 -9.82
C MET A 51 -14.61 -7.47 -9.67
N VAL A 52 -14.37 -8.72 -10.09
CA VAL A 52 -15.30 -9.84 -9.85
C VAL A 52 -15.46 -10.17 -8.36
N THR A 53 -14.51 -9.72 -7.52
CA THR A 53 -14.62 -9.86 -6.05
C THR A 53 -15.81 -9.10 -5.47
N HIS A 54 -16.36 -8.14 -6.21
CA HIS A 54 -17.58 -7.42 -5.85
C HIS A 54 -18.86 -8.13 -6.26
N VAL A 55 -18.77 -9.33 -6.89
CA VAL A 55 -19.94 -10.15 -7.23
C VAL A 55 -20.29 -11.03 -6.05
N PRO A 56 -21.43 -10.82 -5.38
CA PRO A 56 -21.86 -11.68 -4.26
C PRO A 56 -21.95 -13.15 -4.68
N PHE A 57 -21.61 -14.06 -3.78
CA PHE A 57 -21.72 -15.53 -3.90
C PHE A 57 -20.82 -16.20 -4.94
N VAL A 58 -20.47 -15.54 -6.04
CA VAL A 58 -19.67 -16.14 -7.13
C VAL A 58 -18.25 -15.60 -7.18
N SER A 59 -17.95 -14.55 -6.41
CA SER A 59 -16.66 -13.86 -6.46
C SER A 59 -15.46 -14.76 -6.21
N PRO A 60 -15.44 -15.68 -5.22
CA PRO A 60 -14.28 -16.55 -4.99
C PRO A 60 -13.99 -17.45 -6.19
N PHE A 61 -15.04 -18.03 -6.79
CA PHE A 61 -14.89 -18.89 -7.96
C PHE A 61 -14.39 -18.10 -9.19
N LEU A 62 -15.03 -16.98 -9.52
CA LEU A 62 -14.63 -16.13 -10.65
C LEU A 62 -13.22 -15.58 -10.47
N CYS A 63 -12.87 -15.17 -9.26
CA CYS A 63 -11.53 -14.70 -8.94
C CYS A 63 -10.49 -15.80 -9.18
N SER A 64 -10.73 -17.01 -8.70
CA SER A 64 -9.84 -18.16 -8.90
C SER A 64 -9.67 -18.51 -10.37
N VAL A 65 -10.76 -18.52 -11.14
CA VAL A 65 -10.72 -18.81 -12.59
C VAL A 65 -9.98 -17.72 -13.37
N THR A 66 -10.20 -16.44 -13.06
CA THR A 66 -9.56 -15.33 -13.77
C THR A 66 -8.06 -15.21 -13.46
N HIS A 67 -7.63 -15.62 -12.26
CA HIS A 67 -6.22 -15.59 -11.89
C HIS A 67 -5.45 -16.88 -12.23
N ALA A 68 -6.13 -18.03 -12.27
CA ALA A 68 -5.48 -19.31 -12.51
C ALA A 68 -5.06 -19.52 -13.98
N THR A 69 -5.73 -18.89 -14.94
CA THR A 69 -5.50 -19.13 -16.39
C THR A 69 -5.55 -17.81 -17.17
N GLY A 70 -4.39 -17.31 -17.60
CA GLY A 70 -4.26 -16.03 -18.30
C GLY A 70 -5.10 -15.90 -19.57
N TRP A 71 -5.28 -17.00 -20.33
CA TRP A 71 -6.14 -16.99 -21.53
C TRP A 71 -7.63 -16.88 -21.19
N VAL A 72 -8.10 -17.47 -20.08
CA VAL A 72 -9.49 -17.35 -19.63
C VAL A 72 -9.76 -15.90 -19.19
N ALA A 73 -8.83 -15.27 -18.49
CA ALA A 73 -8.93 -13.85 -18.14
C ALA A 73 -9.04 -12.97 -19.41
N THR A 74 -8.29 -13.31 -20.47
CA THR A 74 -8.35 -12.59 -21.75
C THR A 74 -9.71 -12.80 -22.45
N LEU A 75 -10.21 -14.02 -22.47
CA LEU A 75 -11.51 -14.36 -23.07
C LEU A 75 -12.68 -13.68 -22.32
N LEU A 76 -12.64 -13.70 -20.99
CA LEU A 76 -13.67 -13.13 -20.14
C LEU A 76 -13.50 -11.62 -19.92
N TRP A 77 -12.41 -11.03 -20.41
CA TRP A 77 -12.09 -9.63 -20.16
C TRP A 77 -13.22 -8.64 -20.54
N PRO A 78 -13.92 -8.76 -21.68
CA PRO A 78 -15.04 -7.87 -21.98
C PRO A 78 -16.14 -7.93 -20.94
N LEU A 79 -16.48 -9.12 -20.45
CA LEU A 79 -17.48 -9.32 -19.40
C LEU A 79 -17.01 -8.72 -18.07
N CYS A 80 -15.77 -8.97 -17.68
CA CYS A 80 -15.16 -8.36 -16.50
C CYS A 80 -15.14 -6.83 -16.60
N TYR A 81 -14.87 -6.29 -17.78
CA TYR A 81 -14.89 -4.84 -18.00
C TYR A 81 -16.28 -4.25 -17.82
N VAL A 82 -17.31 -4.84 -18.45
CA VAL A 82 -18.70 -4.39 -18.28
C VAL A 82 -19.09 -4.46 -16.81
N TRP A 83 -18.79 -5.56 -16.14
CA TRP A 83 -19.04 -5.69 -14.70
C TRP A 83 -18.30 -4.61 -13.89
N ALA A 84 -17.02 -4.39 -14.15
CA ALA A 84 -16.23 -3.37 -13.45
C ALA A 84 -16.86 -1.97 -13.62
N ARG A 85 -17.41 -1.65 -14.79
CA ARG A 85 -18.12 -0.37 -15.03
C ARG A 85 -19.43 -0.31 -14.28
N LEU A 86 -20.20 -1.38 -14.26
CA LEU A 86 -21.45 -1.46 -13.49
C LEU A 86 -21.16 -1.36 -11.97
N ALA A 87 -20.16 -2.09 -11.47
CA ALA A 87 -19.75 -2.02 -10.08
C ALA A 87 -19.30 -0.60 -9.70
N GLN A 88 -18.47 0.02 -10.54
CA GLN A 88 -18.06 1.42 -10.34
C GLN A 88 -19.26 2.37 -10.29
N LEU A 89 -20.29 2.14 -11.08
CA LEU A 89 -21.47 3.02 -11.12
C LEU A 89 -22.40 2.78 -9.93
N LEU A 90 -22.71 1.52 -9.63
CA LEU A 90 -23.82 1.12 -8.77
C LEU A 90 -23.41 0.78 -7.32
N LEU A 91 -22.22 0.22 -7.12
CA LEU A 91 -21.85 -0.29 -5.80
C LEU A 91 -21.16 0.77 -4.93
N PRO A 92 -21.44 0.80 -3.61
CA PRO A 92 -20.66 1.56 -2.65
C PRO A 92 -19.31 0.87 -2.40
N ALA A 93 -18.48 1.46 -1.53
CA ALA A 93 -17.32 0.76 -0.99
C ALA A 93 -17.77 -0.50 -0.22
N THR A 94 -17.10 -1.62 -0.49
CA THR A 94 -17.42 -2.92 0.11
C THR A 94 -16.39 -3.33 1.14
N VAL A 95 -16.84 -3.91 2.25
CA VAL A 95 -15.94 -4.47 3.27
C VAL A 95 -15.37 -5.77 2.73
N MET A 96 -14.07 -5.79 2.43
CA MET A 96 -13.38 -6.96 1.92
C MET A 96 -12.88 -7.86 3.04
N GLN A 97 -12.35 -7.27 4.11
CA GLN A 97 -11.74 -7.99 5.20
C GLN A 97 -11.85 -7.20 6.50
N ARG A 98 -11.99 -7.93 7.61
CA ARG A 98 -11.89 -7.40 8.97
C ARG A 98 -10.76 -8.11 9.68
N TYR A 99 -9.99 -7.38 10.46
CA TYR A 99 -8.86 -7.91 11.21
C TYR A 99 -8.65 -7.14 12.50
N GLN A 100 -7.84 -7.70 13.36
CA GLN A 100 -7.52 -7.13 14.66
C GLN A 100 -6.00 -7.08 14.86
N TYR A 101 -5.52 -5.97 15.40
CA TYR A 101 -4.12 -5.83 15.78
C TYR A 101 -4.02 -5.39 17.24
N ARG A 102 -3.64 -6.33 18.14
CA ARG A 102 -3.45 -6.04 19.56
C ARG A 102 -4.58 -5.20 20.17
N GLY A 103 -5.83 -5.58 19.90
CA GLY A 103 -7.04 -4.91 20.38
C GLY A 103 -7.60 -3.79 19.49
N THR A 104 -6.83 -3.27 18.53
CA THR A 104 -7.32 -2.30 17.53
C THR A 104 -8.12 -3.04 16.47
N GLN A 105 -9.37 -2.65 16.24
CA GLN A 105 -10.23 -3.23 15.21
C GLN A 105 -10.01 -2.50 13.89
N ALA A 106 -9.68 -3.24 12.86
CA ALA A 106 -9.45 -2.67 11.55
C ALA A 106 -10.20 -3.41 10.44
N ALA A 107 -10.44 -2.74 9.33
CA ALA A 107 -11.08 -3.33 8.16
C ALA A 107 -10.48 -2.74 6.87
N THR A 108 -10.40 -3.56 5.83
CA THR A 108 -10.17 -3.08 4.48
C THR A 108 -11.51 -2.90 3.79
N TRP A 109 -11.77 -1.69 3.33
CA TRP A 109 -12.89 -1.38 2.43
C TRP A 109 -12.32 -1.15 1.04
N CYS A 110 -12.96 -1.73 0.03
CA CYS A 110 -12.54 -1.58 -1.34
C CYS A 110 -13.53 -0.71 -2.12
N LEU A 111 -13.03 0.36 -2.73
CA LEU A 111 -13.79 1.09 -3.74
C LEU A 111 -13.95 0.21 -4.98
N PRO A 112 -15.14 0.09 -5.54
CA PRO A 112 -15.40 -0.71 -6.74
C PRO A 112 -14.87 0.03 -7.98
N VAL A 113 -13.58 0.31 -8.03
CA VAL A 113 -12.88 1.05 -9.08
C VAL A 113 -11.57 0.34 -9.40
N ALA A 114 -11.40 -0.14 -10.62
CA ALA A 114 -10.13 -0.74 -11.05
C ALA A 114 -9.04 0.32 -11.23
N ALA A 115 -7.79 0.00 -10.90
CA ALA A 115 -6.65 0.93 -10.95
C ALA A 115 -6.51 1.65 -12.31
N ARG A 116 -6.77 0.95 -13.43
CA ARG A 116 -6.70 1.56 -14.76
C ARG A 116 -7.65 2.75 -14.96
N PHE A 117 -8.79 2.79 -14.26
CA PHE A 117 -9.74 3.89 -14.39
C PHE A 117 -9.22 5.18 -13.78
N TYR A 118 -8.36 5.10 -12.77
CA TYR A 118 -7.67 6.27 -12.20
C TYR A 118 -6.77 6.98 -13.20
N LEU A 119 -6.25 6.25 -14.20
CA LEU A 119 -5.38 6.82 -15.25
C LEU A 119 -6.18 7.71 -16.21
N ASN A 120 -7.47 7.48 -16.35
CA ASN A 120 -8.35 8.31 -17.18
C ASN A 120 -8.72 9.59 -16.42
N LYS A 121 -8.26 10.74 -16.91
CA LYS A 121 -8.54 12.04 -16.29
C LYS A 121 -10.03 12.33 -16.15
N GLY A 122 -10.86 11.91 -17.11
CA GLY A 122 -12.31 12.11 -17.09
C GLY A 122 -13.04 11.34 -15.97
N GLU A 123 -12.46 10.24 -15.49
CA GLU A 123 -13.05 9.43 -14.41
C GLU A 123 -12.75 9.99 -13.00
N ARG A 124 -11.71 10.81 -12.86
CA ARG A 124 -11.23 11.28 -11.55
C ARG A 124 -12.29 11.95 -10.69
N PRO A 125 -13.18 12.83 -11.22
CA PRO A 125 -14.23 13.43 -10.42
C PRO A 125 -15.24 12.41 -9.86
N ALA A 126 -15.56 11.37 -10.63
CA ALA A 126 -16.45 10.30 -10.20
C ALA A 126 -15.78 9.42 -9.12
N ILE A 127 -14.50 9.11 -9.29
CA ILE A 127 -13.69 8.37 -8.33
C ILE A 127 -13.58 9.16 -7.02
N GLN A 128 -13.31 10.47 -7.10
CA GLN A 128 -13.24 11.34 -5.92
C GLN A 128 -14.56 11.35 -5.15
N ARG A 129 -15.70 11.45 -5.82
CA ARG A 129 -17.01 11.37 -5.16
C ARG A 129 -17.24 10.03 -4.45
N LYS A 130 -16.79 8.91 -5.03
CA LYS A 130 -16.87 7.59 -4.39
C LYS A 130 -15.98 7.50 -3.15
N LEU A 131 -14.78 8.04 -3.24
CA LEU A 131 -13.86 8.13 -2.10
C LEU A 131 -14.52 8.93 -0.95
N GLU A 132 -15.07 10.07 -1.26
CA GLU A 132 -15.77 10.94 -0.29
C GLU A 132 -16.98 10.24 0.32
N ALA A 133 -17.78 9.56 -0.49
CA ALA A 133 -18.92 8.78 0.00
C ALA A 133 -18.50 7.63 0.93
N ALA A 134 -17.35 7.00 0.68
CA ALA A 134 -16.78 5.99 1.57
C ALA A 134 -16.33 6.59 2.90
N VAL A 135 -15.74 7.79 2.88
CA VAL A 135 -15.38 8.52 4.11
C VAL A 135 -16.61 8.94 4.89
N ASP A 136 -17.67 9.39 4.21
CA ASP A 136 -18.97 9.69 4.87
C ASP A 136 -19.57 8.45 5.54
N ALA A 137 -19.43 7.29 4.90
CA ALA A 137 -19.88 6.02 5.48
C ALA A 137 -19.01 5.62 6.71
N ALA A 138 -17.71 5.87 6.65
CA ALA A 138 -16.79 5.62 7.77
C ALA A 138 -17.13 6.51 8.97
N GLU A 139 -17.39 7.81 8.75
CA GLU A 139 -17.84 8.73 9.79
C GLU A 139 -19.13 8.24 10.46
N ARG A 140 -20.15 7.88 9.66
CA ARG A 140 -21.43 7.34 10.21
C ARG A 140 -21.25 6.04 10.97
N ALA A 141 -20.22 5.26 10.65
CA ALA A 141 -19.89 4.02 11.35
C ALA A 141 -19.04 4.23 12.61
N GLY A 142 -18.71 5.47 12.96
CA GLY A 142 -17.87 5.80 14.11
C GLY A 142 -16.41 5.41 13.96
N VAL A 143 -15.93 5.28 12.71
CA VAL A 143 -14.52 4.99 12.41
C VAL A 143 -13.67 6.19 12.79
N ARG A 144 -12.57 5.94 13.52
CA ARG A 144 -11.68 7.02 13.99
C ARG A 144 -10.66 7.44 12.93
N TYR A 145 -10.14 6.48 12.16
CA TYR A 145 -9.08 6.73 11.15
C TYR A 145 -9.39 6.03 9.83
N VAL A 146 -9.26 6.76 8.73
CA VAL A 146 -9.33 6.23 7.37
C VAL A 146 -7.96 6.32 6.72
N GLY A 147 -7.34 5.17 6.51
CA GLY A 147 -6.10 5.03 5.76
C GLY A 147 -6.38 5.01 4.25
N LEU A 148 -5.74 5.88 3.48
CA LEU A 148 -5.85 5.91 2.02
C LEU A 148 -4.81 5.01 1.38
N ALA A 149 -5.25 3.95 0.67
CA ALA A 149 -4.36 3.03 -0.01
C ALA A 149 -4.08 3.44 -1.46
N ALA A 150 -2.91 3.10 -1.95
CA ALA A 150 -2.49 3.17 -3.34
C ALA A 150 -2.91 4.48 -4.05
N LEU A 151 -3.72 4.39 -5.13
CA LEU A 151 -4.12 5.53 -5.93
C LEU A 151 -5.16 6.44 -5.26
N ASN A 152 -5.81 6.00 -4.17
CA ASN A 152 -6.73 6.82 -3.40
C ASN A 152 -6.05 8.04 -2.75
N LYS A 153 -4.73 8.04 -2.62
CA LYS A 153 -3.91 9.14 -2.11
C LYS A 153 -3.02 9.79 -3.17
N ALA A 154 -3.36 9.61 -4.46
CA ALA A 154 -2.58 10.20 -5.53
C ALA A 154 -2.66 11.72 -5.51
N GLU A 155 -1.51 12.41 -5.67
CA GLU A 155 -1.44 13.87 -5.67
C GLU A 155 -2.34 14.51 -6.72
N TRP A 156 -2.35 13.92 -7.93
CA TRP A 156 -3.16 14.39 -9.05
C TRP A 156 -4.67 14.10 -8.91
N LEU A 157 -5.09 13.29 -7.92
CA LEU A 157 -6.50 13.01 -7.62
C LEU A 157 -7.04 13.98 -6.56
N ASN A 158 -6.36 14.10 -5.42
CA ASN A 158 -6.84 14.83 -4.26
C ASN A 158 -5.73 15.47 -3.40
N GLY A 159 -4.58 15.79 -4.00
CA GLY A 159 -3.47 16.40 -3.26
C GLY A 159 -2.84 15.48 -2.22
N GLY A 160 -2.94 14.15 -2.41
CA GLY A 160 -2.43 13.21 -1.40
C GLY A 160 -3.29 13.14 -0.14
N GLY A 161 -4.60 13.26 -0.29
CA GLY A 161 -5.57 13.25 0.80
C GLY A 161 -6.01 14.62 1.28
N GLU A 162 -5.36 15.72 0.85
CA GLU A 162 -5.67 17.08 1.28
C GLU A 162 -7.12 17.49 1.01
N ALA A 163 -7.64 17.23 -0.19
CA ALA A 163 -9.01 17.56 -0.53
C ALA A 163 -10.03 16.79 0.34
N VAL A 164 -9.71 15.53 0.69
CA VAL A 164 -10.54 14.71 1.57
C VAL A 164 -10.50 15.25 3.00
N ARG A 165 -9.29 15.62 3.49
CA ARG A 165 -9.11 16.26 4.79
C ARG A 165 -9.91 17.54 4.90
N ALA A 166 -9.73 18.47 3.96
CA ALA A 166 -10.42 19.75 3.95
C ALA A 166 -11.96 19.58 3.97
N ARG A 167 -12.47 18.58 3.26
CA ARG A 167 -13.89 18.24 3.29
C ARG A 167 -14.34 17.71 4.66
N CYS A 168 -13.55 16.87 5.32
CA CYS A 168 -13.85 16.37 6.66
C CYS A 168 -13.90 17.51 7.67
N GLU A 169 -12.92 18.42 7.63
CA GLU A 169 -12.86 19.61 8.48
C GLU A 169 -14.06 20.54 8.26
N ALA A 170 -14.39 20.83 7.00
CA ALA A 170 -15.52 21.66 6.65
C ALA A 170 -16.88 21.11 7.12
N ARG A 171 -16.97 19.79 7.29
CA ARG A 171 -18.17 19.10 7.79
C ARG A 171 -18.15 18.79 9.28
N GLY A 172 -17.07 19.13 9.97
CA GLY A 172 -16.91 18.84 11.39
C GLY A 172 -16.83 17.34 11.71
N TYR A 173 -16.29 16.53 10.77
CA TYR A 173 -16.16 15.07 10.96
C TYR A 173 -15.10 14.75 12.00
N ALA A 174 -15.38 13.73 12.81
CA ALA A 174 -14.43 13.22 13.80
C ALA A 174 -13.34 12.36 13.15
N VAL A 175 -13.66 11.67 12.05
CA VAL A 175 -12.74 10.78 11.35
C VAL A 175 -11.48 11.51 10.85
N LYS A 176 -10.32 10.88 11.04
CA LYS A 176 -9.02 11.41 10.58
C LYS A 176 -8.53 10.66 9.35
N ILE A 177 -8.00 11.39 8.40
CA ILE A 177 -7.47 10.86 7.14
C ILE A 177 -5.97 10.63 7.28
N VAL A 178 -5.50 9.43 6.90
CA VAL A 178 -4.10 9.02 7.00
C VAL A 178 -3.63 8.49 5.64
N HIS A 179 -2.62 9.09 5.04
CA HIS A 179 -2.04 8.58 3.79
C HIS A 179 -0.94 7.53 4.03
N GLY A 180 -0.36 7.48 5.24
CA GLY A 180 0.63 6.49 5.65
C GLY A 180 1.96 6.55 4.89
N ASN A 181 2.24 7.65 4.19
CA ASN A 181 3.48 7.79 3.42
C ASN A 181 4.68 8.10 4.34
N ALA A 182 4.44 8.75 5.48
CA ALA A 182 5.51 9.07 6.44
C ALA A 182 6.12 7.80 7.02
N LEU A 183 5.29 6.85 7.47
CA LEU A 183 5.81 5.57 7.97
C LEU A 183 6.43 4.72 6.86
N THR A 184 5.90 4.77 5.63
CA THR A 184 6.54 4.09 4.49
C THR A 184 7.94 4.67 4.24
N ALA A 185 8.08 5.99 4.21
CA ALA A 185 9.39 6.64 4.05
C ALA A 185 10.33 6.31 5.23
N ALA A 186 9.82 6.33 6.46
CA ALA A 186 10.58 5.99 7.65
C ALA A 186 11.11 4.55 7.62
N ALA A 187 10.29 3.58 7.20
CA ALA A 187 10.69 2.17 7.07
C ALA A 187 11.78 1.98 6.01
N VAL A 188 11.65 2.63 4.85
CA VAL A 188 12.67 2.58 3.79
C VAL A 188 13.98 3.21 4.27
N LEU A 189 13.91 4.38 4.91
CA LEU A 189 15.05 5.08 5.44
C LEU A 189 15.78 4.28 6.51
N GLU A 190 15.04 3.63 7.41
CA GLU A 190 15.60 2.76 8.44
C GLU A 190 16.20 1.47 7.83
N THR A 191 15.61 0.94 6.75
CA THR A 191 16.19 -0.19 6.00
C THR A 191 17.55 0.17 5.44
N VAL A 192 17.69 1.35 4.81
CA VAL A 192 18.96 1.87 4.33
C VAL A 192 19.93 1.99 5.50
N ARG A 193 19.56 2.68 6.57
CA ARG A 193 20.41 2.89 7.76
C ARG A 193 21.00 1.60 8.35
N ARG A 194 20.23 0.49 8.36
CA ARG A 194 20.65 -0.80 8.93
C ARG A 194 21.47 -1.67 7.97
N LYS A 195 21.38 -1.42 6.67
CA LYS A 195 21.94 -2.33 5.65
C LYS A 195 23.05 -1.69 4.81
N THR A 196 23.38 -0.42 5.04
CA THR A 196 24.34 0.32 4.21
C THR A 196 25.30 1.11 5.06
N LEU A 197 26.40 1.54 4.45
CA LEU A 197 27.40 2.42 5.03
C LEU A 197 27.12 3.89 4.68
N PRO A 198 27.58 4.87 5.47
CA PRO A 198 27.37 6.29 5.15
C PRO A 198 27.94 6.75 3.82
N GLU A 199 28.99 6.11 3.31
CA GLU A 199 29.65 6.36 2.04
C GLU A 199 28.91 5.78 0.83
N ASP A 200 27.94 4.89 1.04
CA ASP A 200 27.19 4.26 -0.05
C ASP A 200 26.37 5.30 -0.83
N THR A 201 26.46 5.21 -2.16
CA THR A 201 25.65 6.03 -3.07
C THR A 201 24.26 5.44 -3.23
N VAL A 202 23.23 6.24 -3.01
CA VAL A 202 21.83 5.81 -3.06
C VAL A 202 21.11 6.39 -4.27
N CYS A 203 20.57 5.54 -5.14
CA CYS A 203 19.70 5.97 -6.23
C CYS A 203 18.22 5.92 -5.79
N VAL A 204 17.51 7.03 -5.98
CA VAL A 204 16.07 7.13 -5.69
C VAL A 204 15.30 7.29 -6.98
N THR A 205 14.52 6.28 -7.37
CA THR A 205 13.64 6.38 -8.55
C THR A 205 12.37 7.15 -8.20
N GLY A 206 11.97 8.08 -9.08
CA GLY A 206 10.87 8.98 -8.75
C GLY A 206 11.20 9.94 -7.60
N ALA A 207 12.44 10.39 -7.49
CA ALA A 207 12.93 11.27 -6.43
C ALA A 207 12.12 12.56 -6.22
N THR A 208 11.35 12.99 -7.21
CA THR A 208 10.49 14.17 -7.13
C THR A 208 9.04 13.86 -6.75
N ALA A 209 8.68 12.57 -6.55
CA ALA A 209 7.40 12.17 -5.98
C ALA A 209 7.44 12.25 -4.45
N LYS A 210 6.28 12.22 -3.78
CA LYS A 210 6.14 12.48 -2.34
C LYS A 210 7.13 11.69 -1.46
N ILE A 211 7.11 10.35 -1.54
CA ILE A 211 7.99 9.51 -0.73
C ILE A 211 9.44 9.65 -1.21
N GLY A 212 9.69 9.59 -2.52
CA GLY A 212 11.04 9.75 -3.08
C GLY A 212 11.69 11.06 -2.71
N ARG A 213 10.93 12.17 -2.68
CA ARG A 213 11.40 13.50 -2.24
C ARG A 213 11.83 13.48 -0.78
N ALA A 214 11.00 12.93 0.11
CA ALA A 214 11.33 12.83 1.52
C ALA A 214 12.59 11.97 1.76
N LEU A 215 12.69 10.83 1.06
CA LEU A 215 13.86 9.97 1.13
C LEU A 215 15.13 10.65 0.62
N ALA A 216 15.06 11.33 -0.55
CA ALA A 216 16.22 12.02 -1.11
C ALA A 216 16.75 13.11 -0.17
N ILE A 217 15.85 13.92 0.42
CA ILE A 217 16.24 14.96 1.38
C ILE A 217 16.82 14.33 2.65
N ALA A 218 16.15 13.32 3.21
CA ALA A 218 16.60 12.68 4.46
C ALA A 218 17.97 12.03 4.31
N LEU A 219 18.21 11.31 3.20
CA LEU A 219 19.47 10.65 2.91
C LEU A 219 20.60 11.66 2.69
N ALA A 220 20.36 12.72 1.90
CA ALA A 220 21.32 13.79 1.68
C ALA A 220 21.69 14.50 3.00
N ARG A 221 20.72 14.79 3.88
CA ARG A 221 20.97 15.36 5.22
C ARG A 221 21.77 14.44 6.13
N ARG A 222 21.70 13.12 5.90
CA ARG A 222 22.49 12.10 6.62
C ARG A 222 23.87 11.82 6.02
N GLY A 223 24.23 12.53 4.95
CA GLY A 223 25.56 12.49 4.36
C GLY A 223 25.72 11.59 3.14
N HIS A 224 24.69 10.87 2.70
CA HIS A 224 24.76 10.06 1.49
C HIS A 224 24.81 10.92 0.22
N GLU A 225 25.57 10.46 -0.78
CA GLU A 225 25.42 10.93 -2.16
C GLU A 225 24.14 10.31 -2.76
N VAL A 226 23.24 11.13 -3.28
CA VAL A 226 21.93 10.68 -3.72
C VAL A 226 21.73 10.93 -5.20
N VAL A 227 21.57 9.88 -5.98
CA VAL A 227 21.22 9.93 -7.39
C VAL A 227 19.71 10.01 -7.55
N CYS A 228 19.21 11.15 -7.96
CA CYS A 228 17.79 11.43 -8.14
C CYS A 228 17.35 11.11 -9.56
N LEU A 229 16.73 9.94 -9.78
CA LEU A 229 16.22 9.56 -11.09
C LEU A 229 14.89 10.26 -11.36
N THR A 230 14.92 11.29 -12.23
CA THR A 230 13.75 12.08 -12.60
C THR A 230 13.88 12.75 -13.96
N THR A 231 12.79 12.77 -14.72
CA THR A 231 12.68 13.47 -16.00
C THR A 231 12.24 14.94 -15.88
N ALA A 232 11.93 15.41 -14.65
CA ALA A 232 11.37 16.72 -14.39
C ALA A 232 12.45 17.66 -13.78
N PRO A 233 13.13 18.50 -14.58
CA PRO A 233 14.22 19.37 -14.10
C PRO A 233 13.74 20.38 -13.07
N ASP A 234 12.59 21.02 -13.29
CA ASP A 234 12.06 22.04 -12.38
C ASP A 234 11.74 21.48 -11.01
N ARG A 235 11.11 20.29 -10.98
CA ARG A 235 10.82 19.57 -9.73
C ARG A 235 12.10 19.09 -9.02
N PHE A 236 13.16 18.83 -9.77
CA PHE A 236 14.47 18.52 -9.18
C PHE A 236 15.10 19.78 -8.58
N ALA A 237 15.04 20.93 -9.27
CA ALA A 237 15.50 22.19 -8.70
C ALA A 237 14.76 22.55 -7.41
N ASP A 238 13.44 22.30 -7.33
CA ASP A 238 12.66 22.44 -6.11
C ASP A 238 13.13 21.51 -5.00
N LEU A 239 13.45 20.27 -5.34
CA LEU A 239 13.99 19.29 -4.39
C LEU A 239 15.31 19.75 -3.79
N VAL A 240 16.23 20.27 -4.62
CA VAL A 240 17.53 20.81 -4.19
C VAL A 240 17.32 22.00 -3.24
N ARG A 241 16.41 22.94 -3.58
CA ARG A 241 16.10 24.08 -2.70
C ARG A 241 15.55 23.61 -1.32
N GLN A 242 14.67 22.62 -1.31
CA GLN A 242 14.11 22.08 -0.06
C GLN A 242 15.14 21.34 0.79
N ALA A 243 16.14 20.73 0.17
CA ALA A 243 17.24 20.07 0.87
C ALA A 243 18.20 21.07 1.55
N GLY A 244 18.20 22.34 1.12
CA GLY A 244 19.09 23.38 1.65
C GLY A 244 20.57 23.04 1.38
N ALA A 245 21.44 23.15 2.37
CA ALA A 245 22.87 22.83 2.25
C ALA A 245 23.12 21.38 1.78
N ALA A 246 22.27 20.43 2.18
CA ALA A 246 22.37 19.04 1.75
C ALA A 246 22.06 18.83 0.25
N GLY A 247 21.48 19.84 -0.42
CA GLY A 247 21.20 19.81 -1.85
C GLY A 247 22.45 19.60 -2.73
N ALA A 248 23.63 19.94 -2.23
CA ALA A 248 24.90 19.69 -2.91
C ALA A 248 25.21 18.19 -3.12
N ARG A 249 24.59 17.31 -2.33
CA ARG A 249 24.72 15.85 -2.44
C ARG A 249 23.70 15.22 -3.38
N LEU A 250 22.80 16.01 -3.97
CA LEU A 250 21.76 15.53 -4.89
C LEU A 250 22.25 15.64 -6.32
N ARG A 251 22.34 14.51 -7.03
CA ARG A 251 22.72 14.44 -8.45
C ARG A 251 21.53 13.97 -9.28
N ARG A 252 21.19 14.67 -10.34
CA ARG A 252 20.10 14.25 -11.23
C ARG A 252 20.60 13.23 -12.25
N ALA A 253 19.85 12.14 -12.40
CA ALA A 253 19.90 11.23 -13.53
C ALA A 253 18.57 11.32 -14.30
N HIS A 254 18.63 11.27 -15.63
CA HIS A 254 17.45 11.34 -16.49
C HIS A 254 16.90 9.95 -16.82
N THR A 255 17.78 9.00 -17.06
CA THR A 255 17.49 7.62 -17.43
C THR A 255 18.06 6.63 -16.39
N TYR A 256 17.63 5.37 -16.47
CA TYR A 256 18.22 4.30 -15.67
C TYR A 256 19.71 4.08 -16.03
N ASP A 257 20.08 4.25 -17.30
CA ASP A 257 21.45 4.07 -17.76
C ASP A 257 22.35 5.21 -17.21
N ASP A 258 21.86 6.46 -17.17
CA ASP A 258 22.58 7.58 -16.53
C ASP A 258 22.79 7.31 -15.02
N ALA A 259 21.76 6.77 -14.36
CA ALA A 259 21.87 6.42 -12.95
C ALA A 259 22.86 5.28 -12.73
N ALA A 260 22.83 4.24 -13.56
CA ALA A 260 23.74 3.09 -13.49
C ALA A 260 25.21 3.49 -13.71
N ALA A 261 25.48 4.50 -14.59
CA ALA A 261 26.82 5.04 -14.81
C ALA A 261 27.45 5.66 -13.55
N LEU A 262 26.62 6.11 -12.59
CA LEU A 262 27.06 6.62 -11.29
C LEU A 262 27.27 5.51 -10.25
N ARG A 263 27.08 4.24 -10.64
CA ARG A 263 27.31 3.03 -9.84
C ARG A 263 26.70 3.03 -8.44
N PRO A 264 25.39 3.28 -8.26
CA PRO A 264 24.79 3.26 -6.94
C PRO A 264 24.94 1.92 -6.24
N ASP A 265 25.21 1.98 -4.95
CA ASP A 265 25.27 0.82 -4.05
C ASP A 265 23.86 0.36 -3.63
N VAL A 266 22.93 1.32 -3.60
CA VAL A 266 21.55 1.11 -3.17
C VAL A 266 20.58 1.69 -4.20
N TRP A 267 19.54 0.93 -4.52
CA TRP A 267 18.45 1.39 -5.38
C TRP A 267 17.12 1.40 -4.62
N LEU A 268 16.54 2.56 -4.45
CA LEU A 268 15.21 2.77 -3.87
C LEU A 268 14.18 2.87 -4.99
N LEU A 269 13.39 1.81 -5.18
CA LEU A 269 12.45 1.70 -6.28
C LEU A 269 11.05 2.18 -5.87
N GLY A 270 10.63 3.33 -6.37
CA GLY A 270 9.32 3.93 -6.05
C GLY A 270 8.53 4.41 -7.26
N LYS A 271 9.09 4.28 -8.48
CA LYS A 271 8.42 4.68 -9.71
C LYS A 271 8.38 3.53 -10.70
N LEU A 272 7.22 3.33 -11.34
CA LEU A 272 7.00 2.28 -12.34
C LEU A 272 8.12 2.24 -13.39
N ALA A 273 8.65 1.04 -13.59
CA ALA A 273 9.62 0.69 -14.63
C ALA A 273 9.41 -0.77 -15.03
N PHE A 274 9.96 -1.16 -16.19
CA PHE A 274 10.00 -2.56 -16.56
C PHE A 274 11.05 -3.30 -15.73
N GLU A 275 10.73 -4.50 -15.27
CA GLU A 275 11.63 -5.36 -14.50
C GLU A 275 12.96 -5.58 -15.22
N SER A 276 12.94 -5.80 -16.55
CA SER A 276 14.13 -5.95 -17.39
C SER A 276 15.05 -4.70 -17.37
N THR A 277 14.47 -3.51 -17.26
CA THR A 277 15.25 -2.26 -17.15
C THR A 277 15.97 -2.21 -15.81
N ILE A 278 15.29 -2.61 -14.73
CA ILE A 278 15.88 -2.64 -13.38
C ILE A 278 17.01 -3.67 -13.34
N HIS A 279 16.78 -4.89 -13.83
CA HIS A 279 17.81 -5.95 -13.86
C HIS A 279 19.05 -5.56 -14.66
N ARG A 280 18.90 -4.76 -15.74
CA ARG A 280 20.04 -4.25 -16.52
C ARG A 280 20.81 -3.16 -15.79
N ALA A 281 20.10 -2.24 -15.12
CA ALA A 281 20.70 -1.07 -14.51
C ALA A 281 21.36 -1.35 -13.15
N VAL A 282 20.78 -2.27 -12.38
CA VAL A 282 21.27 -2.63 -11.05
C VAL A 282 22.49 -3.55 -11.18
N ARG A 283 23.59 -3.12 -10.56
CA ARG A 283 24.82 -3.93 -10.52
C ARG A 283 24.65 -5.14 -9.61
N ASP A 284 25.51 -6.13 -9.79
CA ASP A 284 25.65 -7.23 -8.88
C ASP A 284 26.08 -6.70 -7.50
N ASP A 285 25.71 -7.37 -6.43
CA ASP A 285 25.99 -6.96 -5.03
C ASP A 285 25.26 -5.72 -4.50
N ALA A 286 24.53 -4.98 -5.35
CA ALA A 286 23.76 -3.82 -4.87
C ALA A 286 22.59 -4.23 -3.96
N LEU A 287 22.12 -3.30 -3.14
CA LEU A 287 20.89 -3.43 -2.39
C LEU A 287 19.72 -2.78 -3.15
N VAL A 288 18.67 -3.55 -3.39
CA VAL A 288 17.40 -3.05 -3.95
C VAL A 288 16.35 -3.00 -2.85
N VAL A 289 15.81 -1.83 -2.58
CA VAL A 289 14.68 -1.62 -1.68
C VAL A 289 13.49 -1.18 -2.49
N ASP A 290 12.56 -2.10 -2.74
CA ASP A 290 11.35 -1.83 -3.53
C ASP A 290 10.20 -1.43 -2.60
N TYR A 291 9.73 -0.19 -2.74
CA TYR A 291 8.59 0.34 -1.99
C TYR A 291 7.41 0.74 -2.89
N ALA A 292 7.45 0.35 -4.15
CA ALA A 292 6.35 0.55 -5.08
C ALA A 292 5.19 -0.42 -4.82
N VAL A 293 3.99 0.00 -5.21
CA VAL A 293 2.80 -0.86 -5.20
C VAL A 293 2.12 -0.71 -6.57
N PRO A 294 2.03 -1.79 -7.36
CA PRO A 294 2.62 -3.11 -7.16
C PRO A 294 4.16 -3.10 -7.19
N HIS A 295 4.79 -4.18 -6.68
CA HIS A 295 6.24 -4.32 -6.70
C HIS A 295 6.78 -4.30 -8.12
N LEU A 296 7.93 -3.65 -8.30
CA LEU A 296 8.58 -3.50 -9.59
C LEU A 296 9.43 -4.71 -9.96
N VAL A 297 9.86 -5.47 -8.95
CA VAL A 297 10.68 -6.67 -9.11
C VAL A 297 9.99 -7.84 -8.42
N PRO A 298 8.93 -8.40 -9.02
CA PRO A 298 8.20 -9.53 -8.45
C PRO A 298 9.04 -10.82 -8.41
N ARG A 299 10.11 -10.89 -9.22
CA ARG A 299 11.07 -12.02 -9.27
C ARG A 299 12.49 -11.50 -9.07
N PRO A 300 12.91 -11.26 -7.81
CA PRO A 300 14.24 -10.74 -7.53
C PRO A 300 15.34 -11.64 -8.13
N SER A 301 16.36 -11.00 -8.68
CA SER A 301 17.56 -11.69 -9.17
C SER A 301 18.43 -12.11 -7.98
N ALA A 302 19.11 -13.25 -8.09
CA ALA A 302 20.13 -13.66 -7.11
C ALA A 302 21.41 -12.78 -7.16
N ARG A 303 21.52 -11.90 -8.15
CA ARG A 303 22.67 -11.01 -8.35
C ARG A 303 22.76 -9.88 -7.33
N TYR A 304 21.66 -9.47 -6.74
CA TYR A 304 21.59 -8.36 -5.82
C TYR A 304 20.68 -8.65 -4.62
N ALA A 305 20.91 -7.95 -3.50
CA ALA A 305 20.04 -8.04 -2.34
C ALA A 305 18.68 -7.38 -2.63
N TYR A 306 17.59 -8.02 -2.21
CA TYR A 306 16.25 -7.46 -2.40
C TYR A 306 15.48 -7.38 -1.08
N VAL A 307 14.87 -6.22 -0.84
CA VAL A 307 13.98 -5.98 0.30
C VAL A 307 12.68 -5.33 -0.19
N ASN A 308 11.54 -5.89 0.21
CA ASN A 308 10.27 -5.18 0.12
C ASN A 308 10.22 -4.12 1.23
N GLY A 309 10.59 -2.87 0.88
CA GLY A 309 10.66 -1.76 1.82
C GLY A 309 9.30 -1.19 2.24
N ALA A 310 8.23 -1.53 1.53
CA ALA A 310 6.87 -1.10 1.87
C ALA A 310 6.14 -2.07 2.79
N ALA A 311 6.68 -3.28 3.04
CA ALA A 311 6.11 -4.28 3.92
C ALA A 311 6.83 -4.28 5.27
N LEU A 312 6.06 -4.26 6.33
CA LEU A 312 6.53 -4.44 7.71
C LEU A 312 6.17 -5.83 8.20
N VAL A 313 7.02 -6.41 9.03
CA VAL A 313 6.75 -7.65 9.77
C VAL A 313 6.14 -7.29 11.12
N TYR A 314 5.23 -8.11 11.60
CA TYR A 314 4.61 -7.96 12.90
C TYR A 314 4.59 -9.29 13.66
N ASP A 315 4.53 -9.23 15.00
CA ASP A 315 4.34 -10.41 15.83
C ASP A 315 2.88 -10.86 15.74
N ALA A 316 2.67 -12.09 15.29
CA ALA A 316 1.34 -12.67 15.07
C ALA A 316 0.60 -13.03 16.37
N LYS A 317 1.23 -12.94 17.53
CA LYS A 317 0.56 -13.20 18.81
C LYS A 317 -0.51 -12.13 19.05
N ASP A 318 -1.74 -12.57 19.32
CA ASP A 318 -2.91 -11.73 19.52
C ASP A 318 -3.31 -10.86 18.33
N THR A 319 -2.96 -11.30 17.12
CA THR A 319 -3.14 -10.54 15.89
C THR A 319 -3.80 -11.40 14.82
N ASP A 320 -4.89 -10.91 14.27
CA ASP A 320 -5.53 -11.47 13.08
C ASP A 320 -5.38 -10.43 11.95
N LEU A 321 -4.15 -10.22 11.50
CA LEU A 321 -3.81 -9.36 10.38
C LEU A 321 -3.50 -10.22 9.16
N THR A 322 -4.54 -10.79 8.56
CA THR A 322 -4.36 -11.50 7.29
C THR A 322 -4.69 -10.54 6.16
N PHE A 323 -3.69 -10.05 5.44
CA PHE A 323 -3.90 -9.23 4.26
C PHE A 323 -4.01 -10.14 3.02
N CYS A 324 -5.00 -9.89 2.15
CA CYS A 324 -5.42 -10.82 1.09
C CYS A 324 -4.33 -11.22 0.07
N HIS A 325 -3.22 -10.51 -0.03
CA HIS A 325 -2.22 -10.69 -1.09
C HIS A 325 -0.77 -10.67 -0.59
N ASP A 326 -0.56 -10.55 0.71
CA ASP A 326 0.79 -10.43 1.25
C ASP A 326 1.28 -11.73 1.89
N VAL A 327 2.58 -11.86 2.01
CA VAL A 327 3.22 -12.94 2.73
C VAL A 327 2.71 -12.93 4.17
N GLN A 328 2.30 -14.09 4.67
CA GLN A 328 1.81 -14.23 6.05
C GLN A 328 2.81 -13.60 7.05
N GLY A 329 2.31 -12.78 7.96
CA GLY A 329 3.12 -12.05 8.94
C GLY A 329 3.64 -10.71 8.46
N THR A 330 3.23 -10.24 7.27
CA THR A 330 3.57 -8.90 6.78
C THR A 330 2.34 -8.01 6.63
N VAL A 331 2.56 -6.71 6.67
CA VAL A 331 1.54 -5.67 6.50
C VAL A 331 2.11 -4.48 5.74
N PRO A 332 1.35 -3.86 4.81
CA PRO A 332 1.80 -2.63 4.17
C PRO A 332 2.06 -1.51 5.20
N ALA A 333 3.20 -0.82 5.07
CA ALA A 333 3.57 0.25 6.00
C ALA A 333 2.51 1.37 6.10
N CYS A 334 1.80 1.65 5.00
CA CYS A 334 0.72 2.65 5.03
C CYS A 334 -0.52 2.19 5.83
N LEU A 335 -0.82 0.89 5.87
CA LEU A 335 -1.84 0.35 6.78
C LEU A 335 -1.35 0.38 8.22
N ALA A 336 -0.10 -0.06 8.46
CA ALA A 336 0.52 0.02 9.78
C ALA A 336 0.49 1.46 10.33
N ALA A 337 0.70 2.48 9.49
CA ALA A 337 0.58 3.89 9.88
C ALA A 337 -0.81 4.22 10.44
N ALA A 338 -1.87 3.80 9.77
CA ALA A 338 -3.24 4.05 10.24
C ALA A 338 -3.53 3.34 11.58
N ILE A 339 -2.96 2.13 11.78
CA ILE A 339 -3.03 1.42 13.05
C ILE A 339 -2.24 2.16 14.14
N VAL A 340 -1.04 2.67 13.83
CA VAL A 340 -0.23 3.48 14.76
C VAL A 340 -0.98 4.75 15.17
N HIS A 341 -1.61 5.44 14.23
CA HIS A 341 -2.46 6.60 14.53
C HIS A 341 -3.57 6.25 15.53
N ALA A 342 -4.25 5.12 15.34
CA ALA A 342 -5.33 4.69 16.22
C ALA A 342 -4.83 4.28 17.61
N ARG A 343 -3.66 3.66 17.69
CA ARG A 343 -3.07 3.19 18.96
C ARG A 343 -2.47 4.29 19.81
N ASP A 344 -1.86 5.29 19.17
CA ASP A 344 -1.31 6.47 19.84
C ASP A 344 -2.37 7.57 20.04
N ASP A 345 -3.58 7.37 19.52
CA ASP A 345 -4.68 8.35 19.54
C ASP A 345 -4.23 9.76 19.10
N LEU A 346 -3.56 9.81 17.96
CA LEU A 346 -2.90 11.05 17.52
C LEU A 346 -3.86 12.22 17.27
N GLY A 347 -5.14 11.96 17.07
CA GLY A 347 -6.18 12.98 16.89
C GLY A 347 -6.00 13.90 15.68
N ALA A 348 -5.00 13.66 14.84
CA ALA A 348 -4.62 14.49 13.71
C ALA A 348 -4.73 13.76 12.38
N HIS A 349 -4.94 14.50 11.30
CA HIS A 349 -4.79 13.99 9.93
C HIS A 349 -3.31 13.85 9.58
N GLU A 350 -3.00 12.84 8.74
CA GLU A 350 -1.71 12.71 8.06
C GLU A 350 -1.95 12.80 6.56
N THR A 351 -1.84 14.00 5.99
CA THR A 351 -2.07 14.30 4.57
C THR A 351 -1.00 15.27 4.07
N GLY A 352 -0.98 15.54 2.77
CA GLY A 352 -0.05 16.52 2.20
C GLY A 352 1.41 16.08 2.16
N PRO A 353 2.35 17.01 2.27
CA PRO A 353 3.79 16.73 2.26
C PRO A 353 4.23 15.88 3.47
N ILE A 354 5.34 15.15 3.30
CA ILE A 354 5.95 14.39 4.39
C ILE A 354 6.93 15.33 5.13
N ASP A 355 6.74 15.43 6.44
CA ASP A 355 7.72 16.05 7.31
C ASP A 355 8.94 15.12 7.46
N VAL A 356 10.07 15.54 6.89
CA VAL A 356 11.31 14.76 6.86
C VAL A 356 11.91 14.64 8.26
N ASP A 357 11.74 15.65 9.11
CA ASP A 357 12.31 15.67 10.45
C ASP A 357 11.53 14.76 11.42
N ALA A 358 10.29 14.43 11.08
CA ALA A 358 9.46 13.52 11.85
C ALA A 358 9.68 12.01 11.54
N LEU A 359 10.49 11.65 10.51
CA LEU A 359 10.59 10.27 10.04
C LEU A 359 11.13 9.30 11.11
N ASP A 360 12.14 9.70 11.89
CA ASP A 360 12.68 8.87 12.97
C ASP A 360 11.63 8.64 14.06
N GLY A 361 10.84 9.66 14.37
CA GLY A 361 9.72 9.56 15.29
C GLY A 361 8.63 8.58 14.81
N TRP A 362 8.32 8.57 13.51
CA TRP A 362 7.39 7.62 12.92
C TRP A 362 7.88 6.18 13.04
N TRP A 363 9.18 5.95 12.78
CA TRP A 363 9.76 4.62 12.94
C TRP A 363 9.71 4.16 14.40
N ALA A 364 10.13 5.01 15.33
CA ALA A 364 10.10 4.70 16.77
C ALA A 364 8.67 4.36 17.27
N ARG A 365 7.63 5.05 16.75
CA ARG A 365 6.23 4.71 17.06
C ARG A 365 5.87 3.32 16.54
N ALA A 366 6.23 3.00 15.30
CA ALA A 366 5.95 1.69 14.71
C ALA A 366 6.62 0.56 15.49
N GLU A 367 7.89 0.72 15.87
CA GLU A 367 8.61 -0.26 16.68
C GLU A 367 7.97 -0.49 18.07
N ARG A 368 7.54 0.56 18.74
CA ARG A 368 6.82 0.44 20.04
C ARG A 368 5.54 -0.38 19.89
N HIS A 369 4.87 -0.28 18.75
CA HIS A 369 3.67 -1.06 18.46
C HIS A 369 3.97 -2.47 17.93
N GLY A 370 5.24 -2.87 17.80
CA GLY A 370 5.66 -4.21 17.41
C GLY A 370 5.77 -4.44 15.92
N PHE A 371 5.77 -3.37 15.13
CA PHE A 371 6.14 -3.44 13.72
C PHE A 371 7.66 -3.45 13.57
N ARG A 372 8.16 -4.24 12.63
CA ARG A 372 9.58 -4.40 12.35
C ARG A 372 9.84 -4.33 10.86
N LEU A 373 11.07 -4.04 10.47
CA LEU A 373 11.48 -4.10 9.08
C LEU A 373 11.36 -5.52 8.53
N ASN A 374 11.00 -5.62 7.26
CA ASN A 374 11.10 -6.86 6.53
C ASN A 374 12.61 -7.21 6.38
N PRO A 375 13.05 -8.39 6.82
CA PRO A 375 14.46 -8.77 6.73
C PRO A 375 14.97 -8.85 5.29
N GLY A 376 14.06 -9.04 4.31
CA GLY A 376 14.40 -9.27 2.91
C GLY A 376 14.96 -10.67 2.66
N ALA A 377 15.22 -10.98 1.39
CA ALA A 377 16.03 -12.14 1.04
C ALA A 377 17.49 -11.85 1.43
N ALA A 378 18.07 -12.69 2.26
CA ALA A 378 19.49 -12.59 2.59
C ALA A 378 20.31 -12.80 1.30
N VAL A 379 21.22 -11.87 1.01
CA VAL A 379 22.31 -12.17 0.09
C VAL A 379 23.13 -13.25 0.79
N ARG A 380 23.22 -14.43 0.22
CA ARG A 380 24.26 -15.37 0.63
C ARG A 380 25.58 -14.71 0.21
N CYS A 381 26.30 -14.14 1.18
CA CYS A 381 27.72 -13.90 1.00
C CYS A 381 28.33 -15.25 0.66
N ALA A 382 28.82 -15.38 -0.55
CA ALA A 382 29.61 -16.52 -1.00
C ALA A 382 31.00 -16.40 -0.41
#